data_ce5e6bd48678da3ab77e708102e17f46
#
_entry.id   ce5e6bd48678da3ab77e708102e17f46
#
_cell.length_a   1.000
_cell.length_b   1.000
_cell.length_c   1.000
_cell.angle_alpha   90.00
_cell.angle_beta   90.00
_cell.angle_gamma   90.00
#
_symmetry.space_group_name_H-M   'P 1'
#
loop_
_entity.id
_entity.type
_entity.pdbx_description
1 polymer ?
#
loop_
_entity_poly.entity_id
_entity_poly.type
_entity_poly.pdbx_seq_one_letter_code
_entity_poly.pdbx_strand_id
1 'polypeptide(L)'
;IAMKAMGYEDDHPQVLRAERELKKLEHETETEVRIEPCLSPVWDTAIACAALSASGVAPANPIMRKAADYLVSKEIRFRGDWKYKNEADVEPSGWAFEHENKWSPDVDDSAMVMLALRRMQSSDKKAQQACLKRGLEWLLTFQCKGGGWAAFDKDCTKSIMEKVPFADHNAMLDPECADITARILELLGAEGLTLEHPQVKLGVQYLRSQQEEDGSWYGRWGVNYLYGTWLALRGLRALKMDMHSCRPLFRKI
;
A
#
# COMPACT_ATOMS: atom_id res chain seq x y z
N ILE A 1 7.26 28.89 -1.77
CA ILE A 1 7.91 29.45 -0.56
C ILE A 1 9.41 29.19 -0.61
N ALA A 2 9.90 27.96 -0.69
CA ALA A 2 11.32 27.63 -0.66
C ALA A 2 12.12 28.37 -1.75
N MET A 3 11.66 28.38 -2.99
CA MET A 3 12.33 29.08 -4.09
C MET A 3 12.43 30.58 -3.84
N LYS A 4 11.37 31.23 -3.34
CA LYS A 4 11.39 32.63 -2.96
C LYS A 4 12.38 32.93 -1.82
N ALA A 5 12.44 32.04 -0.82
CA ALA A 5 13.41 32.11 0.27
C ALA A 5 14.87 31.96 -0.24
N MET A 6 15.08 31.32 -1.37
CA MET A 6 16.36 31.19 -2.06
C MET A 6 16.67 32.34 -3.02
N GLY A 7 15.80 33.35 -3.10
CA GLY A 7 16.02 34.56 -3.90
C GLY A 7 15.52 34.49 -5.35
N TYR A 8 14.66 33.50 -5.68
CA TYR A 8 14.03 33.47 -7.00
C TYR A 8 12.93 34.53 -7.10
N GLU A 9 12.92 35.26 -8.20
CA GLU A 9 11.90 36.25 -8.50
C GLU A 9 10.55 35.62 -8.81
N ASP A 10 9.45 36.37 -8.66
CA ASP A 10 8.08 35.88 -8.83
C ASP A 10 7.79 35.40 -10.25
N ASP A 11 8.43 36.03 -11.24
CA ASP A 11 8.29 35.71 -12.66
C ASP A 11 9.24 34.60 -13.15
N HIS A 12 10.08 34.05 -12.26
CA HIS A 12 10.99 32.97 -12.64
C HIS A 12 10.22 31.76 -13.17
N PRO A 13 10.62 31.18 -14.32
CA PRO A 13 9.86 30.12 -14.99
C PRO A 13 9.50 28.92 -14.10
N GLN A 14 10.39 28.55 -13.18
CA GLN A 14 10.15 27.45 -12.26
C GLN A 14 9.15 27.81 -11.14
N VAL A 15 9.15 29.09 -10.68
CA VAL A 15 8.14 29.58 -9.72
C VAL A 15 6.76 29.54 -10.36
N LEU A 16 6.64 30.12 -11.55
CA LEU A 16 5.39 30.10 -12.33
C LEU A 16 4.91 28.68 -12.67
N ARG A 17 5.84 27.75 -12.92
CA ARG A 17 5.50 26.34 -13.11
C ARG A 17 4.94 25.74 -11.84
N ALA A 18 5.61 25.93 -10.69
CA ALA A 18 5.17 25.40 -9.40
C ALA A 18 3.78 25.93 -9.02
N GLU A 19 3.50 27.22 -9.26
CA GLU A 19 2.19 27.82 -9.02
C GLU A 19 1.10 27.20 -9.90
N ARG A 20 1.40 26.96 -11.20
CA ARG A 20 0.45 26.29 -12.09
C ARG A 20 0.17 24.86 -11.67
N GLU A 21 1.17 24.12 -11.20
CA GLU A 21 0.96 22.74 -10.70
C GLU A 21 0.14 22.73 -9.41
N LEU A 22 0.38 23.67 -8.48
CA LEU A 22 -0.44 23.82 -7.28
C LEU A 22 -1.91 24.13 -7.61
N LYS A 23 -2.15 25.00 -8.59
CA LYS A 23 -3.53 25.32 -9.02
C LYS A 23 -4.29 24.12 -9.60
N LYS A 24 -3.61 23.11 -10.11
CA LYS A 24 -4.29 21.88 -10.57
C LYS A 24 -4.87 21.06 -9.43
N LEU A 25 -4.42 21.29 -8.20
CA LEU A 25 -4.93 20.62 -7.00
C LEU A 25 -6.11 21.39 -6.38
N GLU A 26 -6.45 22.55 -6.92
CA GLU A 26 -7.57 23.37 -6.47
C GLU A 26 -8.84 22.99 -7.26
N HIS A 27 -9.89 22.63 -6.53
CA HIS A 27 -11.25 22.45 -7.07
C HIS A 27 -12.11 23.60 -6.60
N GLU A 28 -12.35 24.55 -7.48
CA GLU A 28 -13.17 25.74 -7.21
C GLU A 28 -14.59 25.55 -7.77
N THR A 29 -15.58 25.84 -6.94
CA THR A 29 -16.99 25.93 -7.30
C THR A 29 -17.47 27.35 -6.99
N GLU A 30 -18.72 27.68 -7.30
CA GLU A 30 -19.29 28.98 -6.96
C GLU A 30 -19.32 29.29 -5.46
N THR A 31 -19.29 28.29 -4.61
CA THR A 31 -19.49 28.42 -3.16
C THR A 31 -18.33 27.93 -2.31
N GLU A 32 -17.38 27.17 -2.87
CA GLU A 32 -16.29 26.57 -2.10
C GLU A 32 -15.04 26.36 -2.94
N VAL A 33 -13.88 26.38 -2.27
CA VAL A 33 -12.58 25.93 -2.82
C VAL A 33 -12.11 24.75 -2.00
N ARG A 34 -11.75 23.67 -2.68
CA ARG A 34 -11.14 22.47 -2.07
C ARG A 34 -9.76 22.28 -2.65
N ILE A 35 -8.82 21.89 -1.80
CA ILE A 35 -7.48 21.48 -2.24
C ILE A 35 -7.38 19.96 -2.08
N GLU A 36 -7.06 19.29 -3.17
CA GLU A 36 -6.76 17.85 -3.21
C GLU A 36 -5.24 17.68 -3.12
N PRO A 37 -4.69 17.30 -1.95
CA PRO A 37 -3.25 17.37 -1.71
C PRO A 37 -2.45 16.34 -2.51
N CYS A 38 -3.09 15.26 -2.98
CA CYS A 38 -2.49 14.24 -3.83
C CYS A 38 -3.54 13.56 -4.69
N LEU A 39 -3.11 12.94 -5.78
CA LEU A 39 -3.93 12.12 -6.67
C LEU A 39 -3.47 10.66 -6.57
N SER A 40 -4.38 9.77 -6.21
CA SER A 40 -4.11 8.35 -5.99
C SER A 40 -4.87 7.42 -6.96
N PRO A 41 -4.74 7.61 -8.29
CA PRO A 41 -5.61 6.94 -9.25
C PRO A 41 -5.46 5.42 -9.25
N VAL A 42 -4.30 4.89 -8.91
CA VAL A 42 -4.05 3.45 -8.81
C VAL A 42 -4.72 2.89 -7.56
N TRP A 43 -4.46 3.51 -6.41
CA TRP A 43 -5.05 3.16 -5.12
C TRP A 43 -6.57 3.24 -5.14
N ASP A 44 -7.11 4.38 -5.58
CA ASP A 44 -8.56 4.61 -5.62
C ASP A 44 -9.25 3.63 -6.57
N THR A 45 -8.67 3.34 -7.72
CA THR A 45 -9.20 2.33 -8.64
C THR A 45 -9.23 0.95 -7.99
N ALA A 46 -8.17 0.56 -7.29
CA ALA A 46 -8.09 -0.73 -6.63
C ALA A 46 -9.14 -0.87 -5.51
N ILE A 47 -9.25 0.14 -4.64
CA ILE A 47 -10.25 0.14 -3.55
C ILE A 47 -11.68 0.15 -4.09
N ALA A 48 -11.96 1.02 -5.06
CA ALA A 48 -13.29 1.10 -5.66
C ALA A 48 -13.70 -0.24 -6.29
N CYS A 49 -12.80 -0.88 -7.03
CA CYS A 49 -13.06 -2.19 -7.63
C CYS A 49 -13.23 -3.29 -6.58
N ALA A 50 -12.46 -3.26 -5.50
CA ALA A 50 -12.66 -4.20 -4.39
C ALA A 50 -14.04 -4.02 -3.74
N ALA A 51 -14.49 -2.79 -3.54
CA ALA A 51 -15.82 -2.47 -3.00
C ALA A 51 -16.94 -2.90 -3.95
N LEU A 52 -16.82 -2.60 -5.25
CA LEU A 52 -17.79 -3.02 -6.27
C LEU A 52 -17.89 -4.55 -6.34
N SER A 53 -16.74 -5.25 -6.29
CA SER A 53 -16.74 -6.72 -6.24
C SER A 53 -17.44 -7.25 -5.00
N ALA A 54 -17.19 -6.65 -3.83
CA ALA A 54 -17.85 -7.02 -2.58
C ALA A 54 -19.37 -6.78 -2.61
N SER A 55 -19.80 -5.77 -3.40
CA SER A 55 -21.21 -5.46 -3.63
C SER A 55 -21.88 -6.35 -4.69
N GLY A 56 -21.16 -7.35 -5.24
CA GLY A 56 -21.71 -8.33 -6.19
C GLY A 56 -21.52 -7.97 -7.67
N VAL A 57 -20.75 -6.93 -8.00
CA VAL A 57 -20.44 -6.63 -9.40
C VAL A 57 -19.57 -7.76 -9.98
N ALA A 58 -20.01 -8.30 -11.10
CA ALA A 58 -19.34 -9.44 -11.73
C ALA A 58 -17.92 -9.09 -12.21
N PRO A 59 -16.93 -10.02 -12.09
CA PRO A 59 -15.55 -9.79 -12.52
C PRO A 59 -15.39 -9.37 -13.98
N ALA A 60 -16.27 -9.86 -14.85
CA ALA A 60 -16.29 -9.57 -16.29
C ALA A 60 -17.11 -8.34 -16.68
N ASN A 61 -17.65 -7.59 -15.72
CA ASN A 61 -18.35 -6.34 -15.99
C ASN A 61 -17.42 -5.40 -16.80
N PRO A 62 -17.92 -4.69 -17.82
CA PRO A 62 -17.09 -3.83 -18.68
C PRO A 62 -16.28 -2.77 -17.89
N ILE A 63 -16.86 -2.19 -16.85
CA ILE A 63 -16.18 -1.21 -15.98
C ILE A 63 -15.04 -1.90 -15.22
N MET A 64 -15.30 -3.06 -14.61
CA MET A 64 -14.30 -3.85 -13.88
C MET A 64 -13.17 -4.29 -14.80
N ARG A 65 -13.50 -4.69 -16.04
CA ARG A 65 -12.50 -5.07 -17.04
C ARG A 65 -11.61 -3.90 -17.43
N LYS A 66 -12.19 -2.72 -17.71
CA LYS A 66 -11.43 -1.52 -18.03
C LYS A 66 -10.51 -1.11 -16.88
N ALA A 67 -10.99 -1.20 -15.64
CA ALA A 67 -10.18 -0.94 -14.44
C ALA A 67 -9.05 -1.97 -14.28
N ALA A 68 -9.31 -3.26 -14.55
CA ALA A 68 -8.28 -4.28 -14.52
C ALA A 68 -7.19 -4.03 -15.58
N ASP A 69 -7.58 -3.68 -16.80
CA ASP A 69 -6.64 -3.33 -17.88
C ASP A 69 -5.78 -2.11 -17.50
N TYR A 70 -6.40 -1.10 -16.89
CA TYR A 70 -5.69 0.06 -16.34
C TYR A 70 -4.68 -0.34 -15.28
N LEU A 71 -5.07 -1.10 -14.27
CA LEU A 71 -4.16 -1.52 -13.19
C LEU A 71 -3.00 -2.39 -13.73
N VAL A 72 -3.27 -3.32 -14.64
CA VAL A 72 -2.22 -4.12 -15.30
C VAL A 72 -1.24 -3.22 -16.07
N SER A 73 -1.73 -2.17 -16.76
CA SER A 73 -0.90 -1.22 -17.50
C SER A 73 -0.02 -0.34 -16.62
N LYS A 74 -0.35 -0.22 -15.31
CA LYS A 74 0.38 0.60 -14.33
C LYS A 74 1.46 -0.18 -13.57
N GLU A 75 1.62 -1.48 -13.83
CA GLU A 75 2.73 -2.25 -13.26
C GLU A 75 4.08 -1.61 -13.58
N ILE A 76 4.89 -1.38 -12.57
CA ILE A 76 6.23 -0.81 -12.70
C ILE A 76 7.21 -1.93 -13.05
N ARG A 77 7.88 -1.82 -14.20
CA ARG A 77 8.73 -2.86 -14.78
C ARG A 77 10.20 -2.47 -14.89
N PHE A 78 10.66 -1.56 -14.04
CA PHE A 78 12.07 -1.16 -14.00
C PHE A 78 12.60 -1.13 -12.57
N ARG A 79 13.92 -1.17 -12.44
CA ARG A 79 14.60 -1.10 -11.15
C ARG A 79 14.69 0.37 -10.72
N GLY A 80 13.86 0.76 -9.74
CA GLY A 80 13.85 2.09 -9.11
C GLY A 80 14.63 2.12 -7.80
N ASP A 81 14.31 3.09 -6.96
CA ASP A 81 14.98 3.34 -5.68
C ASP A 81 14.88 2.16 -4.70
N TRP A 82 13.79 1.40 -4.78
CA TRP A 82 13.58 0.20 -3.98
C TRP A 82 14.75 -0.79 -4.04
N LYS A 83 15.46 -0.85 -5.17
CA LYS A 83 16.58 -1.78 -5.37
C LYS A 83 17.80 -1.45 -4.51
N TYR A 84 17.87 -0.20 -4.03
CA TYR A 84 19.00 0.25 -3.21
C TYR A 84 19.08 -0.46 -1.86
N LYS A 85 17.93 -0.77 -1.26
CA LYS A 85 17.80 -1.46 0.03
C LYS A 85 17.43 -2.93 -0.11
N ASN A 86 16.86 -3.31 -1.24
CA ASN A 86 16.45 -4.67 -1.51
C ASN A 86 17.38 -5.32 -2.52
N GLU A 87 18.34 -6.08 -2.02
CA GLU A 87 19.37 -6.74 -2.85
C GLU A 87 18.86 -7.97 -3.61
N ALA A 88 17.63 -8.43 -3.34
CA ALA A 88 17.06 -9.62 -3.97
C ALA A 88 17.07 -9.51 -5.50
N ASP A 89 17.53 -10.55 -6.18
CA ASP A 89 17.47 -10.64 -7.64
C ASP A 89 16.08 -11.14 -8.05
N VAL A 90 15.20 -10.20 -8.28
CA VAL A 90 13.80 -10.43 -8.65
C VAL A 90 13.42 -9.49 -9.79
N GLU A 91 12.51 -9.95 -10.65
CA GLU A 91 11.94 -9.11 -11.70
C GLU A 91 11.24 -7.90 -11.10
N PRO A 92 11.50 -6.68 -11.62
CA PRO A 92 10.81 -5.48 -11.16
C PRO A 92 9.30 -5.62 -11.32
N SER A 93 8.58 -5.24 -10.26
CA SER A 93 7.13 -5.17 -10.24
C SER A 93 6.68 -4.18 -9.17
N GLY A 94 5.37 -4.07 -8.97
CA GLY A 94 4.74 -3.20 -7.98
C GLY A 94 3.99 -2.04 -8.63
N TRP A 95 3.30 -1.29 -7.80
CA TRP A 95 2.51 -0.14 -8.20
C TRP A 95 2.82 1.05 -7.31
N ALA A 96 2.71 2.25 -7.88
CA ALA A 96 2.90 3.50 -7.15
C ALA A 96 1.56 4.14 -6.83
N PHE A 97 1.50 4.85 -5.72
CA PHE A 97 0.34 5.60 -5.27
C PHE A 97 -0.06 6.70 -6.26
N GLU A 98 0.90 7.53 -6.66
CA GLU A 98 0.69 8.65 -7.57
C GLU A 98 1.08 8.35 -9.02
N HIS A 99 0.63 9.20 -9.94
CA HIS A 99 0.87 9.04 -11.38
C HIS A 99 2.36 9.01 -11.77
N GLU A 100 3.18 9.85 -11.15
CA GLU A 100 4.58 10.10 -11.56
C GLU A 100 5.62 9.54 -10.56
N ASN A 101 5.17 8.82 -9.54
CA ASN A 101 6.07 8.23 -8.52
C ASN A 101 6.54 6.81 -8.87
N LYS A 102 6.93 6.61 -10.13
CA LYS A 102 7.32 5.26 -10.63
C LYS A 102 8.64 4.73 -10.08
N TRP A 103 9.48 5.59 -9.48
CA TRP A 103 10.77 5.20 -8.91
C TRP A 103 10.63 4.46 -7.58
N SER A 104 9.54 4.72 -6.87
CA SER A 104 9.26 4.18 -5.54
C SER A 104 7.91 3.46 -5.53
N PRO A 105 7.82 2.23 -6.08
CA PRO A 105 6.62 1.42 -5.94
C PRO A 105 6.32 1.17 -4.46
N ASP A 106 5.05 1.26 -4.11
CA ASP A 106 4.53 1.11 -2.76
C ASP A 106 4.12 -0.34 -2.52
N VAL A 107 4.52 -0.90 -1.38
CA VAL A 107 4.21 -2.28 -0.98
C VAL A 107 2.72 -2.43 -0.66
N ASP A 108 2.11 -1.43 0.00
CA ASP A 108 0.68 -1.43 0.36
C ASP A 108 -0.21 -1.27 -0.87
N ASP A 109 0.11 -0.31 -1.75
CA ASP A 109 -0.57 -0.14 -3.04
C ASP A 109 -0.50 -1.41 -3.88
N SER A 110 0.69 -2.00 -3.97
CA SER A 110 0.90 -3.23 -4.74
C SER A 110 0.03 -4.37 -4.21
N ALA A 111 -0.04 -4.55 -2.89
CA ALA A 111 -0.89 -5.57 -2.29
C ALA A 111 -2.38 -5.29 -2.54
N MET A 112 -2.82 -4.04 -2.43
CA MET A 112 -4.21 -3.67 -2.68
C MET A 112 -4.61 -3.87 -4.14
N VAL A 113 -3.75 -3.47 -5.08
CA VAL A 113 -3.94 -3.71 -6.52
C VAL A 113 -4.05 -5.19 -6.81
N MET A 114 -3.16 -6.02 -6.27
CA MET A 114 -3.19 -7.47 -6.47
C MET A 114 -4.47 -8.10 -5.90
N LEU A 115 -4.91 -7.69 -4.70
CA LEU A 115 -6.17 -8.12 -4.10
C LEU A 115 -7.38 -7.74 -4.97
N ALA A 116 -7.37 -6.56 -5.58
CA ALA A 116 -8.40 -6.12 -6.50
C ALA A 116 -8.37 -6.90 -7.82
N LEU A 117 -7.20 -7.05 -8.44
CA LEU A 117 -7.03 -7.79 -9.70
C LEU A 117 -7.49 -9.26 -9.59
N ARG A 118 -7.32 -9.89 -8.43
CA ARG A 118 -7.84 -11.26 -8.19
C ARG A 118 -9.37 -11.36 -8.27
N ARG A 119 -10.07 -10.25 -8.12
CA ARG A 119 -11.55 -10.17 -8.15
C ARG A 119 -12.07 -9.65 -9.49
N MET A 120 -11.18 -9.33 -10.43
CA MET A 120 -11.51 -8.75 -11.72
C MET A 120 -10.97 -9.62 -12.86
N GLN A 121 -11.45 -9.35 -14.07
CA GLN A 121 -11.01 -10.03 -15.28
C GLN A 121 -10.57 -9.02 -16.32
N SER A 122 -9.25 -8.90 -16.53
CA SER A 122 -8.67 -8.10 -17.61
C SER A 122 -8.99 -8.69 -19.00
N SER A 123 -8.90 -7.86 -20.02
CA SER A 123 -8.98 -8.27 -21.42
C SER A 123 -7.83 -9.23 -21.79
N ASP A 124 -6.63 -9.01 -21.22
CA ASP A 124 -5.47 -9.91 -21.34
C ASP A 124 -5.24 -10.68 -20.01
N LYS A 125 -5.85 -11.86 -19.93
CA LYS A 125 -5.70 -12.74 -18.77
C LYS A 125 -4.26 -13.22 -18.54
N LYS A 126 -3.47 -13.38 -19.62
CA LYS A 126 -2.08 -13.82 -19.51
C LYS A 126 -1.22 -12.70 -18.88
N ALA A 127 -1.38 -11.47 -19.35
CA ALA A 127 -0.72 -10.32 -18.76
C ALA A 127 -1.11 -10.14 -17.28
N GLN A 128 -2.40 -10.26 -16.94
CA GLN A 128 -2.88 -10.19 -15.56
C GLN A 128 -2.25 -11.26 -14.67
N GLN A 129 -2.20 -12.51 -15.11
CA GLN A 129 -1.58 -13.60 -14.34
C GLN A 129 -0.07 -13.39 -14.18
N ALA A 130 0.59 -12.93 -15.24
CA ALA A 130 2.02 -12.66 -15.22
C ALA A 130 2.37 -11.51 -14.25
N CYS A 131 1.60 -10.41 -14.24
CA CYS A 131 1.85 -9.31 -13.30
C CYS A 131 1.57 -9.71 -11.85
N LEU A 132 0.51 -10.49 -11.57
CA LEU A 132 0.24 -11.01 -10.22
C LEU A 132 1.39 -11.90 -9.71
N LYS A 133 1.91 -12.78 -10.56
CA LYS A 133 3.04 -13.64 -10.19
C LYS A 133 4.27 -12.80 -9.85
N ARG A 134 4.67 -11.87 -10.74
CA ARG A 134 5.84 -11.00 -10.51
C ARG A 134 5.65 -10.11 -9.28
N GLY A 135 4.45 -9.53 -9.13
CA GLY A 135 4.11 -8.70 -7.98
C GLY A 135 4.27 -9.45 -6.67
N LEU A 136 3.82 -10.70 -6.61
CA LEU A 136 3.97 -11.54 -5.43
C LEU A 136 5.45 -11.83 -5.12
N GLU A 137 6.22 -12.25 -6.13
CA GLU A 137 7.65 -12.51 -5.97
C GLU A 137 8.40 -11.26 -5.50
N TRP A 138 8.11 -10.11 -6.09
CA TRP A 138 8.68 -8.82 -5.71
C TRP A 138 8.32 -8.44 -4.27
N LEU A 139 7.04 -8.52 -3.91
CA LEU A 139 6.50 -8.13 -2.61
C LEU A 139 7.07 -8.97 -1.46
N LEU A 140 7.25 -10.27 -1.67
CA LEU A 140 7.85 -11.16 -0.69
C LEU A 140 9.30 -10.77 -0.34
N THR A 141 10.02 -10.12 -1.27
CA THR A 141 11.39 -9.66 -1.00
C THR A 141 11.47 -8.48 -0.02
N PHE A 142 10.36 -7.79 0.23
CA PHE A 142 10.28 -6.64 1.14
C PHE A 142 10.02 -7.00 2.60
N GLN A 143 9.82 -8.29 2.91
CA GLN A 143 9.66 -8.68 4.31
C GLN A 143 10.90 -8.26 5.12
N CYS A 144 10.68 -7.49 6.19
CA CYS A 144 11.71 -7.06 7.12
C CYS A 144 12.15 -8.21 8.04
N LYS A 145 13.31 -8.05 8.67
CA LYS A 145 13.86 -9.04 9.62
C LYS A 145 12.95 -9.26 10.84
N GLY A 146 12.17 -8.25 11.22
CA GLY A 146 11.16 -8.37 12.28
C GLY A 146 9.95 -9.21 11.89
N GLY A 147 9.80 -9.52 10.61
CA GLY A 147 8.71 -10.35 10.06
C GLY A 147 7.57 -9.55 9.43
N GLY A 148 7.52 -8.24 9.64
CA GLY A 148 6.53 -7.33 9.04
C GLY A 148 6.96 -6.78 7.68
N TRP A 149 6.13 -5.87 7.15
CA TRP A 149 6.40 -5.09 5.93
C TRP A 149 6.18 -3.60 6.20
N ALA A 150 6.93 -2.79 5.49
CA ALA A 150 6.81 -1.34 5.41
C ALA A 150 6.27 -0.92 4.03
N ALA A 151 6.00 0.38 3.82
CA ALA A 151 5.45 0.87 2.55
C ALA A 151 6.49 0.86 1.42
N PHE A 152 7.70 1.33 1.68
CA PHE A 152 8.74 1.57 0.66
C PHE A 152 10.07 0.91 0.99
N ASP A 153 10.44 0.90 2.27
CA ASP A 153 11.76 0.51 2.72
C ASP A 153 11.78 -0.91 3.31
N LYS A 154 12.98 -1.44 3.44
CA LYS A 154 13.23 -2.71 4.11
C LYS A 154 14.24 -2.49 5.24
N ASP A 155 13.90 -2.98 6.44
CA ASP A 155 14.79 -2.91 7.61
C ASP A 155 15.19 -1.48 8.01
N CYS A 156 14.29 -0.50 7.87
CA CYS A 156 14.53 0.89 8.23
C CYS A 156 14.21 1.13 9.72
N THR A 157 15.21 0.92 10.61
CA THR A 157 14.99 0.81 12.06
C THR A 157 15.66 1.92 12.91
N LYS A 158 16.12 3.02 12.31
CA LYS A 158 16.77 4.13 13.07
C LYS A 158 15.75 4.98 13.81
N SER A 159 15.14 4.46 14.88
CA SER A 159 14.03 5.05 15.63
C SER A 159 14.25 6.49 16.14
N ILE A 160 15.51 6.93 16.25
CA ILE A 160 15.80 8.33 16.62
C ILE A 160 15.22 9.33 15.60
N MET A 161 15.13 8.94 14.32
CA MET A 161 14.58 9.78 13.26
C MET A 161 13.05 9.92 13.34
N GLU A 162 12.35 9.00 13.99
CA GLU A 162 10.89 9.07 14.21
C GLU A 162 10.51 10.19 15.19
N LYS A 163 11.49 10.69 15.97
CA LYS A 163 11.31 11.80 16.92
C LYS A 163 11.42 13.16 16.24
N VAL A 164 11.72 13.22 14.94
CA VAL A 164 11.80 14.47 14.17
C VAL A 164 10.38 14.96 13.85
N PRO A 165 9.96 16.15 14.33
CA PRO A 165 8.56 16.58 14.33
C PRO A 165 8.04 17.12 12.99
N PHE A 166 8.76 16.96 11.88
CA PHE A 166 8.46 17.59 10.59
C PHE A 166 7.98 16.64 9.52
N ALA A 167 7.79 15.36 9.85
CA ALA A 167 7.30 14.37 8.90
C ALA A 167 5.84 14.05 9.16
N ASP A 168 5.04 14.08 8.11
CA ASP A 168 3.67 13.57 8.14
C ASP A 168 3.68 12.09 8.52
N HIS A 169 2.72 11.64 9.34
CA HIS A 169 2.66 10.28 9.89
C HIS A 169 3.96 9.80 10.57
N ASN A 170 4.80 10.72 11.08
CA ASN A 170 6.17 10.43 11.54
C ASN A 170 7.05 9.76 10.46
N ALA A 171 6.76 10.00 9.18
CA ALA A 171 7.36 9.29 8.04
C ALA A 171 8.74 9.82 7.63
N MET A 172 9.59 10.25 8.57
CA MET A 172 11.03 10.38 8.33
C MET A 172 11.71 9.03 8.11
N LEU A 173 11.12 7.98 8.67
CA LEU A 173 11.45 6.59 8.42
C LEU A 173 10.19 5.85 7.99
N ASP A 174 10.41 4.70 7.36
CA ASP A 174 9.36 3.78 6.97
C ASP A 174 9.61 2.41 7.64
N PRO A 175 9.32 2.28 8.94
CA PRO A 175 9.43 1.00 9.63
C PRO A 175 8.29 0.07 9.23
N GLU A 176 8.53 -1.23 9.43
CA GLU A 176 7.45 -2.22 9.35
C GLU A 176 6.29 -1.83 10.28
N CYS A 177 5.06 -2.06 9.82
CA CYS A 177 3.85 -1.69 10.56
C CYS A 177 2.75 -2.73 10.45
N ALA A 178 1.83 -2.72 11.42
CA ALA A 178 0.82 -3.75 11.55
C ALA A 178 -0.20 -3.73 10.41
N ASP A 179 -0.62 -2.56 9.97
CA ASP A 179 -1.63 -2.38 8.92
C ASP A 179 -1.15 -2.92 7.56
N ILE A 180 0.06 -2.55 7.11
CA ILE A 180 0.64 -3.06 5.86
C ILE A 180 0.89 -4.56 5.97
N THR A 181 1.52 -5.02 7.06
CA THR A 181 1.76 -6.45 7.30
C THR A 181 0.46 -7.25 7.20
N ALA A 182 -0.62 -6.75 7.79
CA ALA A 182 -1.92 -7.41 7.76
C ALA A 182 -2.50 -7.49 6.35
N ARG A 183 -2.38 -6.43 5.53
CA ARG A 183 -2.81 -6.45 4.13
C ARG A 183 -2.01 -7.44 3.29
N ILE A 184 -0.71 -7.52 3.52
CA ILE A 184 0.12 -8.53 2.86
C ILE A 184 -0.33 -9.94 3.25
N LEU A 185 -0.58 -10.19 4.52
CA LEU A 185 -1.09 -11.48 4.97
C LEU A 185 -2.47 -11.81 4.37
N GLU A 186 -3.35 -10.82 4.17
CA GLU A 186 -4.61 -11.01 3.43
C GLU A 186 -4.33 -11.46 1.99
N LEU A 187 -3.38 -10.82 1.30
CA LEU A 187 -2.98 -11.20 -0.04
C LEU A 187 -2.39 -12.61 -0.08
N LEU A 188 -1.45 -12.93 0.83
CA LEU A 188 -0.80 -14.24 0.88
C LEU A 188 -1.84 -15.36 1.14
N GLY A 189 -2.80 -15.12 2.04
CA GLY A 189 -3.92 -16.02 2.27
C GLY A 189 -4.81 -16.20 1.03
N ALA A 190 -5.06 -15.12 0.28
CA ALA A 190 -5.78 -15.15 -0.99
C ALA A 190 -5.02 -15.91 -2.09
N GLU A 191 -3.67 -15.91 -2.05
CA GLU A 191 -2.81 -16.73 -2.90
C GLU A 191 -2.76 -18.22 -2.48
N GLY A 192 -3.42 -18.56 -1.38
CA GLY A 192 -3.46 -19.93 -0.85
C GLY A 192 -2.28 -20.31 0.04
N LEU A 193 -1.43 -19.35 0.40
CA LEU A 193 -0.34 -19.56 1.37
C LEU A 193 -0.93 -19.71 2.78
N THR A 194 -0.30 -20.56 3.58
CA THR A 194 -0.75 -20.89 4.93
C THR A 194 0.34 -20.62 5.96
N LEU A 195 0.07 -20.88 7.23
CA LEU A 195 1.04 -20.78 8.33
C LEU A 195 2.29 -21.67 8.15
N GLU A 196 2.24 -22.65 7.25
CA GLU A 196 3.39 -23.48 6.89
C GLU A 196 4.44 -22.69 6.08
N HIS A 197 4.02 -21.62 5.39
CA HIS A 197 4.94 -20.78 4.65
C HIS A 197 5.76 -19.92 5.62
N PRO A 198 7.10 -19.91 5.55
CA PRO A 198 7.95 -19.23 6.52
C PRO A 198 7.62 -17.74 6.67
N GLN A 199 7.39 -17.04 5.56
CA GLN A 199 7.11 -15.61 5.57
C GLN A 199 5.72 -15.29 6.15
N VAL A 200 4.72 -16.13 5.92
CA VAL A 200 3.40 -16.01 6.56
C VAL A 200 3.53 -16.18 8.07
N LYS A 201 4.28 -17.20 8.49
CA LYS A 201 4.53 -17.46 9.92
C LYS A 201 5.20 -16.27 10.62
N LEU A 202 6.25 -15.71 10.01
CA LEU A 202 6.93 -14.52 10.54
C LEU A 202 5.99 -13.30 10.59
N GLY A 203 5.21 -13.04 9.52
CA GLY A 203 4.24 -11.94 9.50
C GLY A 203 3.16 -12.06 10.58
N VAL A 204 2.65 -13.26 10.82
CA VAL A 204 1.69 -13.52 11.91
C VAL A 204 2.35 -13.32 13.28
N GLN A 205 3.61 -13.75 13.46
CA GLN A 205 4.35 -13.52 14.69
C GLN A 205 4.55 -12.01 14.94
N TYR A 206 4.89 -11.27 13.88
CA TYR A 206 4.99 -9.82 13.94
C TYR A 206 3.65 -9.18 14.36
N LEU A 207 2.53 -9.49 13.70
CA LEU A 207 1.23 -8.97 14.10
C LEU A 207 0.90 -9.26 15.57
N ARG A 208 1.21 -10.46 16.06
CA ARG A 208 1.01 -10.80 17.47
C ARG A 208 1.82 -9.93 18.41
N SER A 209 3.06 -9.59 18.04
CA SER A 209 3.94 -8.74 18.85
C SER A 209 3.50 -7.27 18.85
N GLN A 210 2.71 -6.85 17.85
CA GLN A 210 2.22 -5.47 17.69
C GLN A 210 0.81 -5.27 18.26
N GLN A 211 0.21 -6.32 18.87
CA GLN A 211 -1.11 -6.20 19.45
C GLN A 211 -1.03 -5.42 20.77
N GLU A 212 -1.88 -4.39 20.89
CA GLU A 212 -1.99 -3.57 22.09
C GLU A 212 -2.64 -4.34 23.25
N GLU A 213 -2.54 -3.79 24.46
CA GLU A 213 -3.09 -4.42 25.66
C GLU A 213 -4.61 -4.58 25.64
N ASP A 214 -5.32 -3.69 24.95
CA ASP A 214 -6.78 -3.75 24.76
C ASP A 214 -7.21 -4.71 23.63
N GLY A 215 -6.25 -5.31 22.93
CA GLY A 215 -6.47 -6.24 21.82
C GLY A 215 -6.47 -5.61 20.45
N SER A 216 -6.40 -4.28 20.35
CA SER A 216 -6.36 -3.55 19.09
C SER A 216 -4.97 -3.58 18.43
N TRP A 217 -4.89 -3.07 17.19
CA TRP A 217 -3.64 -2.81 16.48
C TRP A 217 -3.61 -1.37 15.98
N TYR A 218 -2.48 -0.72 16.18
CA TYR A 218 -2.23 0.61 15.63
C TYR A 218 -2.07 0.53 14.11
N GLY A 219 -2.80 1.37 13.39
CA GLY A 219 -2.65 1.58 11.96
C GLY A 219 -1.89 2.86 11.68
N ARG A 220 -0.72 2.75 11.07
CA ARG A 220 0.15 3.88 10.76
C ARG A 220 -0.44 4.76 9.66
N TRP A 221 -0.99 4.14 8.62
CA TRP A 221 -1.42 4.80 7.38
C TRP A 221 -2.92 5.12 7.32
N GLY A 222 -3.65 4.91 8.39
CA GLY A 222 -5.08 5.18 8.44
C GLY A 222 -5.54 5.71 9.81
N VAL A 223 -6.88 5.70 10.02
CA VAL A 223 -7.45 6.14 11.30
C VAL A 223 -7.14 5.12 12.38
N ASN A 224 -5.91 5.20 12.82
CA ASN A 224 -5.29 4.52 13.96
C ASN A 224 -5.85 3.10 14.23
N TYR A 225 -6.41 2.88 15.41
CA TYR A 225 -6.78 1.56 15.94
C TYR A 225 -7.96 0.90 15.22
N LEU A 226 -8.91 1.67 14.69
CA LEU A 226 -9.99 1.08 13.86
C LEU A 226 -9.43 0.49 12.57
N TYR A 227 -8.56 1.24 11.90
CA TYR A 227 -7.95 0.82 10.62
C TYR A 227 -7.01 -0.37 10.81
N GLY A 228 -6.07 -0.26 11.75
CA GLY A 228 -5.10 -1.33 12.02
C GLY A 228 -5.77 -2.62 12.47
N THR A 229 -6.74 -2.52 13.40
CA THR A 229 -7.49 -3.69 13.88
C THR A 229 -8.30 -4.34 12.76
N TRP A 230 -9.00 -3.53 11.96
CA TRP A 230 -9.76 -4.05 10.80
C TRP A 230 -8.87 -4.83 9.83
N LEU A 231 -7.69 -4.29 9.47
CA LEU A 231 -6.76 -4.97 8.58
C LEU A 231 -6.17 -6.24 9.22
N ALA A 232 -5.78 -6.18 10.50
CA ALA A 232 -5.26 -7.35 11.21
C ALA A 232 -6.27 -8.51 11.19
N LEU A 233 -7.54 -8.23 11.49
CA LEU A 233 -8.60 -9.23 11.43
C LEU A 233 -8.80 -9.81 10.04
N ARG A 234 -8.72 -8.99 8.99
CA ARG A 234 -8.83 -9.45 7.59
C ARG A 234 -7.67 -10.35 7.21
N GLY A 235 -6.44 -9.97 7.53
CA GLY A 235 -5.24 -10.74 7.25
C GLY A 235 -5.28 -12.12 7.93
N LEU A 236 -5.57 -12.16 9.21
CA LEU A 236 -5.69 -13.40 9.98
C LEU A 236 -6.82 -14.30 9.46
N ARG A 237 -7.97 -13.73 9.10
CA ARG A 237 -9.08 -14.46 8.51
C ARG A 237 -8.73 -15.07 7.15
N ALA A 238 -8.00 -14.35 6.29
CA ALA A 238 -7.60 -14.85 4.97
C ALA A 238 -6.71 -16.09 5.06
N LEU A 239 -5.90 -16.18 6.12
CA LEU A 239 -5.08 -17.36 6.43
C LEU A 239 -5.86 -18.53 7.02
N LYS A 240 -7.20 -18.46 7.07
CA LYS A 240 -8.10 -19.46 7.65
C LYS A 240 -7.76 -19.80 9.10
N MET A 241 -7.18 -18.85 9.82
CA MET A 241 -6.96 -19.05 11.26
C MET A 241 -8.30 -19.16 11.94
N ASP A 242 -8.43 -20.19 12.80
CA ASP A 242 -9.62 -20.33 13.62
C ASP A 242 -9.65 -19.19 14.64
N MET A 243 -10.56 -18.23 14.40
CA MET A 243 -10.74 -17.06 15.25
C MET A 243 -11.19 -17.43 16.67
N HIS A 244 -11.75 -18.63 16.86
CA HIS A 244 -12.09 -19.14 18.21
C HIS A 244 -10.89 -19.75 18.92
N SER A 245 -9.97 -20.37 18.20
CA SER A 245 -8.70 -20.89 18.76
C SER A 245 -7.69 -19.77 19.01
N CYS A 246 -7.85 -18.63 18.33
CA CYS A 246 -7.10 -17.41 18.58
C CYS A 246 -7.64 -16.60 19.79
N ARG A 247 -8.47 -17.20 20.64
CA ARG A 247 -9.00 -16.55 21.86
C ARG A 247 -7.99 -15.80 22.74
N PRO A 248 -6.71 -16.19 22.85
CA PRO A 248 -5.73 -15.34 23.51
C PRO A 248 -5.47 -14.02 22.78
N LEU A 249 -5.60 -14.00 21.44
CA LEU A 249 -5.49 -12.78 20.60
C LEU A 249 -6.74 -11.87 20.71
N PHE A 250 -7.93 -12.46 20.98
CA PHE A 250 -9.22 -11.75 20.97
C PHE A 250 -9.88 -11.65 22.35
N ARG A 251 -9.28 -12.19 23.42
CA ARG A 251 -9.85 -12.14 24.78
C ARG A 251 -9.95 -10.75 25.38
N LYS A 252 -9.39 -9.75 24.71
CA LYS A 252 -9.39 -8.37 25.18
C LYS A 252 -10.28 -7.44 24.35
N ILE A 253 -10.95 -7.94 23.30
CA ILE A 253 -12.02 -7.31 22.56
C ILE A 253 -13.33 -7.97 22.99
#